data_b54e4081406fa3c7a32fc8246679018a
#
_entry.id   b54e4081406fa3c7a32fc8246679018a
#
_cell.length_a   1.000
_cell.length_b   1.000
_cell.length_c   1.000
_cell.angle_alpha   90.00
_cell.angle_beta   90.00
_cell.angle_gamma   90.00
#
_symmetry.space_group_name_H-M   'P 1'
#
loop_
_entity.id
_entity.type
_entity.pdbx_description
1 polymer ?
#
loop_
_entity_poly.entity_id
_entity_poly.type
_entity_poly.pdbx_seq_one_letter_code
_entity_poly.pdbx_strand_id
1 'polypeptide(L)'
;MAKNLYCVVGESGSGKDTIVNYMCNRYGYTKVISNTTRPIRTNDENDKLNHIFSNVEQYQKDKENNEVVAETFFNDDYYWATKTQVDNSDFYIIDIKGLKHLQDTYRDKMIFTIYVET
;
A
#
# COMPACT_ATOMS: atom_id res chain seq x y z
N MET A 1 -9.41 0.32 17.36
CA MET A 1 -8.85 -0.35 16.18
C MET A 1 -9.74 -0.10 14.98
N ALA A 2 -9.20 0.35 13.86
CA ALA A 2 -9.98 0.61 12.65
C ALA A 2 -10.57 -0.70 12.12
N LYS A 3 -11.87 -0.68 11.81
CA LYS A 3 -12.58 -1.87 11.30
C LYS A 3 -12.68 -1.88 9.78
N ASN A 4 -12.36 -0.76 9.15
CA ASN A 4 -12.48 -0.58 7.71
C ASN A 4 -11.15 -0.23 7.10
N LEU A 5 -10.94 -0.71 5.87
CA LEU A 5 -9.80 -0.33 5.06
C LEU A 5 -10.32 0.26 3.75
N TYR A 6 -9.89 1.45 3.42
CA TYR A 6 -10.30 2.15 2.21
C TYR A 6 -9.18 2.03 1.18
N CYS A 7 -9.40 1.21 0.16
CA CYS A 7 -8.44 1.01 -0.92
C CYS A 7 -8.73 2.00 -2.04
N VAL A 8 -7.77 2.85 -2.35
CA VAL A 8 -7.91 3.90 -3.35
C VAL A 8 -7.17 3.47 -4.61
N VAL A 9 -7.91 3.38 -5.69
CA VAL A 9 -7.43 2.87 -6.99
C VAL A 9 -7.62 3.96 -8.04
N GLY A 10 -6.68 4.09 -8.93
CA GLY A 10 -6.75 5.05 -10.01
C GLY A 10 -5.48 5.07 -10.82
N GLU A 11 -5.52 5.66 -11.99
CA GLU A 11 -4.34 5.78 -12.83
C GLU A 11 -3.33 6.74 -12.21
N SER A 12 -2.07 6.56 -12.61
CA SER A 12 -1.01 7.48 -12.22
C SER A 12 -1.39 8.90 -12.64
N GLY A 13 -1.26 9.85 -11.72
CA GLY A 13 -1.63 11.23 -11.98
C GLY A 13 -3.12 11.54 -11.80
N SER A 14 -3.91 10.59 -11.29
CA SER A 14 -5.35 10.81 -11.06
C SER A 14 -5.65 11.65 -9.81
N GLY A 15 -4.63 11.97 -9.01
CA GLY A 15 -4.82 12.73 -7.77
C GLY A 15 -5.11 11.87 -6.54
N LYS A 16 -5.01 10.54 -6.65
CA LYS A 16 -5.30 9.65 -5.52
C LYS A 16 -4.38 9.89 -4.33
N ASP A 17 -3.09 10.14 -4.58
CA ASP A 17 -2.14 10.45 -3.50
C ASP A 17 -2.51 11.75 -2.80
N THR A 18 -2.89 12.76 -3.56
CA THR A 18 -3.29 14.07 -3.02
C THR A 18 -4.50 13.92 -2.10
N ILE A 19 -5.51 13.18 -2.54
CA ILE A 19 -6.74 12.96 -1.77
C ILE A 19 -6.42 12.21 -0.46
N VAL A 20 -5.67 11.12 -0.54
CA VAL A 20 -5.34 10.32 0.64
C VAL A 20 -4.48 11.12 1.62
N ASN A 21 -3.48 11.84 1.12
CA ASN A 21 -2.63 12.67 1.98
C ASN A 21 -3.43 13.78 2.66
N TYR A 22 -4.37 14.38 1.94
CA TYR A 22 -5.28 15.38 2.53
C TYR A 22 -6.09 14.78 3.68
N MET A 23 -6.67 13.61 3.46
CA MET A 23 -7.47 12.93 4.49
C MET A 23 -6.63 12.58 5.71
N CYS A 24 -5.41 12.09 5.50
CA CYS A 24 -4.50 11.75 6.60
C CYS A 24 -4.11 13.00 7.40
N ASN A 25 -3.77 14.09 6.72
CA ASN A 25 -3.34 15.32 7.39
C ASN A 25 -4.49 16.03 8.08
N ARG A 26 -5.67 16.04 7.47
CA ARG A 26 -6.81 16.79 7.98
C ARG A 26 -7.52 16.07 9.13
N TYR A 27 -7.66 14.76 9.03
CA TYR A 27 -8.49 13.98 9.95
C TYR A 27 -7.72 12.95 10.78
N GLY A 28 -6.40 12.90 10.64
CA GLY A 28 -5.58 12.00 11.44
C GLY A 28 -5.63 10.52 11.01
N TYR A 29 -6.07 10.23 9.80
CA TYR A 29 -6.03 8.87 9.27
C TYR A 29 -4.60 8.45 8.92
N THR A 30 -4.37 7.16 8.85
CA THR A 30 -3.07 6.57 8.51
C THR A 30 -3.18 5.79 7.22
N LYS A 31 -2.19 5.95 6.34
CA LYS A 31 -2.14 5.18 5.09
C LYS A 31 -1.08 4.08 5.18
N VAL A 32 -1.31 3.00 4.44
CA VAL A 32 -0.31 1.93 4.29
C VAL A 32 0.89 2.47 3.52
N ILE A 33 2.08 2.25 4.07
CA ILE A 33 3.34 2.54 3.38
C ILE A 33 3.91 1.19 2.98
N SER A 34 3.84 0.88 1.67
CA SER A 34 4.25 -0.43 1.17
C SER A 34 5.76 -0.58 1.14
N ASN A 35 6.22 -1.81 1.25
CA ASN A 35 7.63 -2.16 1.13
C ASN A 35 7.98 -2.36 -0.35
N THR A 36 9.21 -2.05 -0.73
CA THR A 36 9.67 -2.27 -2.10
C THR A 36 11.15 -2.61 -2.15
N THR A 37 11.53 -3.41 -3.14
CA THR A 37 12.94 -3.68 -3.44
C THR A 37 13.53 -2.64 -4.39
N ARG A 38 12.70 -1.74 -4.93
CA ARG A 38 13.15 -0.68 -5.83
C ARG A 38 14.08 0.28 -5.09
N PRO A 39 15.19 0.71 -5.74
CA PRO A 39 16.06 1.72 -5.13
C PRO A 39 15.33 3.05 -4.92
N ILE A 40 15.69 3.74 -3.85
CA ILE A 40 15.13 5.05 -3.56
C ILE A 40 15.52 6.04 -4.66
N ARG A 41 14.55 6.89 -5.04
CA ARG A 41 14.80 7.98 -6.00
C ARG A 41 15.33 9.19 -5.25
N THR A 42 16.59 9.51 -5.44
CA THR A 42 17.28 10.54 -4.65
C THR A 42 16.75 11.95 -4.89
N ASN A 43 16.12 12.20 -6.04
CA ASN A 43 15.61 13.52 -6.40
C ASN A 43 14.14 13.72 -6.06
N ASP A 44 13.51 12.73 -5.40
CA ASP A 44 12.09 12.80 -5.06
C ASP A 44 11.92 12.63 -3.56
N GLU A 45 11.67 13.74 -2.86
CA GLU A 45 11.47 13.73 -1.40
C GLU A 45 10.23 12.92 -1.00
N ASN A 46 9.23 12.85 -1.86
CA ASN A 46 8.00 12.09 -1.59
C ASN A 46 8.23 10.58 -1.63
N ASP A 47 9.29 10.13 -2.29
CA ASP A 47 9.57 8.71 -2.41
C ASP A 47 9.77 8.06 -1.04
N LYS A 48 10.45 8.75 -0.14
CA LYS A 48 10.67 8.26 1.24
C LYS A 48 9.40 8.18 2.05
N LEU A 49 8.39 8.98 1.70
CA LEU A 49 7.12 9.04 2.43
C LEU A 49 6.14 7.97 1.97
N ASN A 50 6.33 7.42 0.78
CA ASN A 50 5.38 6.50 0.16
C ASN A 50 5.81 5.04 0.19
N HIS A 51 7.10 4.77 0.45
CA HIS A 51 7.63 3.42 0.44
C HIS A 51 8.65 3.18 1.54
N ILE A 52 8.68 1.95 2.02
CA ILE A 52 9.75 1.45 2.88
C ILE A 52 10.70 0.68 1.97
N PHE A 53 11.93 1.14 1.84
CA PHE A 53 12.92 0.54 0.94
C PHE A 53 13.57 -0.65 1.64
N SER A 54 13.45 -1.81 1.03
CA SER A 54 13.83 -3.08 1.61
C SER A 54 14.61 -3.92 0.59
N ASN A 55 14.60 -5.23 0.74
CA ASN A 55 15.35 -6.15 -0.13
C ASN A 55 14.57 -7.44 -0.34
N VAL A 56 15.06 -8.26 -1.29
CA VAL A 56 14.42 -9.51 -1.65
C VAL A 56 14.41 -10.49 -0.47
N GLU A 57 15.46 -10.50 0.34
CA GLU A 57 15.53 -11.37 1.52
C GLU A 57 14.40 -11.08 2.49
N GLN A 58 14.10 -9.81 2.72
CA GLN A 58 13.01 -9.42 3.61
C GLN A 58 11.66 -9.80 3.01
N TYR A 59 11.48 -9.61 1.70
CA TYR A 59 10.27 -10.04 1.00
C TYR A 59 10.04 -11.54 1.16
N GLN A 60 11.08 -12.34 0.94
CA GLN A 60 10.99 -13.80 1.07
C GLN A 60 10.66 -14.21 2.50
N LYS A 61 11.25 -13.54 3.48
CA LYS A 61 10.99 -13.81 4.89
C LYS A 61 9.54 -13.51 5.25
N ASP A 62 9.04 -12.36 4.82
CA ASP A 62 7.64 -11.99 5.05
C ASP A 62 6.69 -12.98 4.40
N LYS A 63 7.04 -13.45 3.20
CA LYS A 63 6.25 -14.44 2.48
C LYS A 63 6.21 -15.78 3.22
N GLU A 64 7.36 -16.25 3.70
CA GLU A 64 7.47 -17.49 4.47
C GLU A 64 6.67 -17.46 5.76
N ASN A 65 6.59 -16.29 6.39
CA ASN A 65 5.85 -16.10 7.64
C ASN A 65 4.37 -15.81 7.41
N ASN A 66 3.90 -15.88 6.17
CA ASN A 66 2.50 -15.58 5.80
C ASN A 66 2.07 -14.15 6.17
N GLU A 67 3.02 -13.22 6.18
CA GLU A 67 2.77 -11.82 6.51
C GLU A 67 2.35 -10.98 5.30
N VAL A 68 2.61 -11.44 4.08
CA VAL A 68 2.30 -10.69 2.86
C VAL A 68 0.82 -10.83 2.53
N VAL A 69 0.09 -9.71 2.58
CA VAL A 69 -1.35 -9.68 2.29
C VAL A 69 -1.68 -8.98 0.97
N ALA A 70 -0.73 -8.27 0.40
CA ALA A 70 -0.85 -7.68 -0.94
C ALA A 70 0.53 -7.59 -1.56
N GLU A 71 0.65 -7.94 -2.83
CA GLU A 71 1.92 -7.85 -3.54
C GLU A 71 1.72 -7.58 -5.01
N THR A 72 2.71 -6.90 -5.61
CA THR A 72 2.80 -6.64 -7.03
C THR A 72 4.26 -6.73 -7.43
N PHE A 73 4.52 -7.30 -8.60
CA PHE A 73 5.86 -7.30 -9.21
C PHE A 73 5.80 -6.43 -10.46
N PHE A 74 6.62 -5.38 -10.50
CA PHE A 74 6.58 -4.41 -11.59
C PHE A 74 7.98 -3.84 -11.83
N ASN A 75 8.41 -3.76 -13.09
CA ASN A 75 9.73 -3.27 -13.48
C ASN A 75 10.87 -3.95 -12.70
N ASP A 76 10.78 -5.27 -12.57
CA ASP A 76 11.78 -6.12 -11.89
C ASP A 76 11.88 -5.88 -10.38
N ASP A 77 10.94 -5.17 -9.79
CA ASP A 77 10.91 -4.94 -8.35
C ASP A 77 9.63 -5.45 -7.72
N TYR A 78 9.75 -5.86 -6.46
CA TYR A 78 8.60 -6.24 -5.64
C TYR A 78 8.06 -5.03 -4.89
N TYR A 79 6.74 -5.03 -4.74
CA TYR A 79 6.00 -4.09 -3.89
C TYR A 79 5.05 -4.93 -3.05
N TRP A 80 5.12 -4.81 -1.72
CA TRP A 80 4.26 -5.63 -0.87
C TRP A 80 3.88 -4.91 0.41
N ALA A 81 2.77 -5.34 1.01
CA ALA A 81 2.33 -4.89 2.32
C ALA A 81 2.14 -6.08 3.23
N THR A 82 2.49 -5.90 4.49
CA THR A 82 2.30 -6.94 5.50
C THR A 82 0.98 -6.74 6.23
N LYS A 83 0.51 -7.82 6.86
CA LYS A 83 -0.70 -7.78 7.67
C LYS A 83 -0.63 -6.69 8.74
N THR A 84 0.51 -6.58 9.43
CA THR A 84 0.70 -5.57 10.47
C THR A 84 0.55 -4.16 9.93
N GLN A 85 1.12 -3.89 8.75
CA GLN A 85 1.00 -2.58 8.12
C GLN A 85 -0.45 -2.23 7.79
N VAL A 86 -1.20 -3.21 7.27
CA VAL A 86 -2.60 -3.01 6.90
C VAL A 86 -3.48 -2.88 8.14
N ASP A 87 -3.23 -3.69 9.17
CA ASP A 87 -3.98 -3.63 10.43
C ASP A 87 -3.93 -2.25 11.08
N ASN A 88 -2.81 -1.55 10.92
CA ASN A 88 -2.57 -0.25 11.55
C ASN A 88 -2.94 0.94 10.67
N SER A 89 -3.59 0.71 9.53
CA SER A 89 -3.86 1.76 8.56
C SER A 89 -5.32 1.85 8.18
N ASP A 90 -5.74 3.02 7.70
CA ASP A 90 -7.10 3.31 7.26
C ASP A 90 -7.22 3.33 5.74
N PHE A 91 -6.17 3.80 5.06
CA PHE A 91 -6.14 3.94 3.60
C PHE A 91 -5.01 3.15 3.00
N TYR A 92 -5.25 2.62 1.81
CA TYR A 92 -4.23 1.92 1.03
C TYR A 92 -4.36 2.36 -0.43
N ILE A 93 -3.33 3.03 -0.94
CA ILE A 93 -3.24 3.37 -2.36
C ILE A 93 -2.65 2.14 -3.05
N ILE A 94 -3.43 1.46 -3.86
CA ILE A 94 -3.09 0.13 -4.35
C ILE A 94 -3.52 -0.01 -5.82
N ASP A 95 -2.83 -0.87 -6.57
CA ASP A 95 -3.24 -1.21 -7.92
C ASP A 95 -4.26 -2.36 -7.92
N ILE A 96 -4.84 -2.63 -9.09
CA ILE A 96 -5.89 -3.65 -9.21
C ILE A 96 -5.35 -5.04 -8.85
N LYS A 97 -4.14 -5.37 -9.25
CA LYS A 97 -3.55 -6.68 -8.98
C LYS A 97 -3.33 -6.89 -7.48
N GLY A 98 -2.78 -5.87 -6.82
CA GLY A 98 -2.58 -5.92 -5.38
C GLY A 98 -3.89 -5.97 -4.62
N LEU A 99 -4.91 -5.23 -5.10
CA LEU A 99 -6.23 -5.24 -4.49
C LEU A 99 -6.87 -6.63 -4.54
N LYS A 100 -6.77 -7.33 -5.66
CA LYS A 100 -7.30 -8.69 -5.77
C LYS A 100 -6.62 -9.64 -4.79
N HIS A 101 -5.30 -9.55 -4.69
CA HIS A 101 -4.54 -10.35 -3.73
C HIS A 101 -4.98 -10.04 -2.30
N LEU A 102 -5.12 -8.76 -1.97
CA LEU A 102 -5.56 -8.32 -0.66
C LEU A 102 -6.94 -8.86 -0.31
N GLN A 103 -7.88 -8.77 -1.24
CA GLN A 103 -9.25 -9.27 -1.04
C GLN A 103 -9.28 -10.78 -0.79
N ASP A 104 -8.36 -11.53 -1.39
CA ASP A 104 -8.28 -12.97 -1.22
C ASP A 104 -7.60 -13.40 0.07
N THR A 105 -6.66 -12.60 0.57
CA THR A 105 -5.79 -12.99 1.69
C THR A 105 -6.09 -12.27 3.00
N TYR A 106 -6.66 -11.08 2.95
CA TYR A 106 -6.85 -10.24 4.13
C TYR A 106 -8.33 -10.14 4.50
N ARG A 107 -8.69 -10.61 5.69
CA ARG A 107 -10.09 -10.71 6.13
C ARG A 107 -10.39 -9.98 7.43
N ASP A 108 -9.40 -9.31 8.02
CA ASP A 108 -9.54 -8.71 9.34
C ASP A 108 -10.28 -7.38 9.35
N LYS A 109 -10.41 -6.76 8.18
CA LYS A 109 -11.14 -5.50 8.03
C LYS A 109 -12.09 -5.59 6.85
N MET A 110 -13.14 -4.78 6.88
CA MET A 110 -14.01 -4.61 5.72
C MET A 110 -13.29 -3.72 4.71
N ILE A 111 -13.17 -4.18 3.47
CA ILE A 111 -12.46 -3.47 2.40
C ILE A 111 -13.45 -2.71 1.55
N PHE A 112 -13.28 -1.40 1.47
CA PHE A 112 -14.02 -0.53 0.57
C PHE A 112 -13.09 -0.05 -0.53
N THR A 113 -13.55 -0.09 -1.77
CA THR A 113 -12.76 0.34 -2.92
C THR A 113 -13.26 1.69 -3.42
N ILE A 114 -12.34 2.64 -3.55
CA ILE A 114 -12.62 3.98 -4.05
C ILE A 114 -11.85 4.17 -5.35
N TYR A 115 -12.56 4.40 -6.45
CA TYR A 115 -11.95 4.67 -7.75
C TYR A 115 -11.85 6.18 -7.96
N VAL A 116 -10.64 6.65 -8.27
CA VAL A 116 -10.40 8.06 -8.58
C VAL A 116 -10.22 8.19 -10.09
N GLU A 117 -11.11 8.96 -10.71
CA GLU A 117 -11.06 9.23 -12.16
C GLU A 117 -10.57 10.65 -12.41
N THR A 118 -9.86 10.83 -13.51
CA THR A 118 -9.41 12.16 -13.95
C THR A 118 -10.34 12.71 -15.00
#